data_247650e166b04083e5aa1a108e940878
#
_entry.id   247650e166b04083e5aa1a108e940878
#
_cell.length_a   1.000
_cell.length_b   1.000
_cell.length_c   1.000
_cell.angle_alpha   90.00
_cell.angle_beta   90.00
_cell.angle_gamma   90.00
#
_symmetry.space_group_name_H-M   'P 1'
#
loop_
_entity.id
_entity.type
_entity.pdbx_description
1 polymer ?
#
loop_
_entity_poly.entity_id
_entity_poly.type
_entity_poly.pdbx_seq_one_letter_code
_entity_poly.pdbx_strand_id
1 'polypeptide(L)'
;MDLNRGSFRVRGDVVEIAPAQGDNYIIRVEFFGDEIDRISEVDPLTGVMHATLEHVAIFPASHYVVAPEKLLGACERIEEELKERVTYFKGEDKLIEAQRIAERTNFDVEMLRETGFCSGIENYSRHLTGMQPGEPPHCLLDYFNGEFLMIIDESHITIPQIGGMYAGDRSRKNTLV
;
A
#
# COMPACT_ATOMS: atom_id res chain seq x y z
N MET A 1 -17.30 -10.31 -19.88
CA MET A 1 -16.42 -10.40 -18.71
C MET A 1 -16.47 -9.03 -18.06
N ASP A 2 -17.04 -8.96 -16.86
CA ASP A 2 -17.21 -7.70 -16.16
C ASP A 2 -15.84 -7.17 -15.73
N LEU A 3 -15.65 -5.86 -15.85
CA LEU A 3 -14.43 -5.19 -15.47
C LEU A 3 -14.51 -4.88 -13.97
N ASN A 4 -13.74 -5.58 -13.14
CA ASN A 4 -13.72 -5.40 -11.71
C ASN A 4 -12.94 -4.13 -11.32
N ARG A 5 -13.25 -3.55 -10.15
CA ARG A 5 -12.49 -2.44 -9.59
C ARG A 5 -11.01 -2.77 -9.47
N GLY A 6 -10.15 -1.79 -9.74
CA GLY A 6 -8.70 -1.96 -9.72
C GLY A 6 -8.15 -2.82 -10.85
N SER A 7 -8.94 -3.06 -11.90
CA SER A 7 -8.50 -3.79 -13.09
C SER A 7 -8.64 -2.95 -14.35
N PHE A 8 -8.02 -3.41 -15.42
CA PHE A 8 -8.15 -2.80 -16.74
C PHE A 8 -8.30 -3.88 -17.82
N ARG A 9 -8.80 -3.48 -18.98
CA ARG A 9 -8.82 -4.32 -20.17
C ARG A 9 -8.38 -3.53 -21.40
N VAL A 10 -7.80 -4.22 -22.36
CA VAL A 10 -7.37 -3.63 -23.63
C VAL A 10 -8.13 -4.29 -24.76
N ARG A 11 -8.66 -3.48 -25.70
CA ARG A 11 -9.34 -3.93 -26.92
C ARG A 11 -8.92 -3.04 -28.08
N GLY A 12 -8.03 -3.54 -28.94
CA GLY A 12 -7.44 -2.72 -30.01
C GLY A 12 -6.74 -1.49 -29.43
N ASP A 13 -7.08 -0.32 -29.91
CA ASP A 13 -6.50 0.95 -29.51
C ASP A 13 -7.26 1.59 -28.31
N VAL A 14 -8.03 0.80 -27.56
CA VAL A 14 -8.82 1.28 -26.42
C VAL A 14 -8.40 0.55 -25.15
N VAL A 15 -8.06 1.32 -24.12
CA VAL A 15 -7.83 0.83 -22.76
C VAL A 15 -8.97 1.31 -21.87
N GLU A 16 -9.64 0.38 -21.20
CA GLU A 16 -10.70 0.67 -20.23
C GLU A 16 -10.22 0.29 -18.84
N ILE A 17 -10.28 1.24 -17.92
CA ILE A 17 -9.78 1.12 -16.55
C ILE A 17 -10.95 1.29 -15.59
N ALA A 18 -11.13 0.35 -14.66
CA ALA A 18 -12.05 0.49 -13.54
C ALA A 18 -11.26 0.97 -12.31
N PRO A 19 -11.29 2.27 -11.97
CA PRO A 19 -10.52 2.79 -10.85
C PRO A 19 -10.91 2.12 -9.52
N ALA A 20 -9.96 1.99 -8.60
CA ALA A 20 -10.24 1.42 -7.28
C ALA A 20 -11.20 2.27 -6.46
N GLN A 21 -11.15 3.59 -6.62
CA GLN A 21 -11.98 4.58 -5.94
C GLN A 21 -13.30 4.90 -6.65
N GLY A 22 -13.51 4.43 -7.88
CA GLY A 22 -14.73 4.71 -8.67
C GLY A 22 -15.82 3.68 -8.39
N ASP A 23 -17.06 4.13 -8.23
CA ASP A 23 -18.19 3.24 -7.95
C ASP A 23 -19.02 2.88 -9.18
N ASN A 24 -19.20 3.82 -10.10
CA ASN A 24 -20.15 3.64 -11.20
C ASN A 24 -19.62 4.13 -12.55
N TYR A 25 -18.32 4.24 -12.73
CA TYR A 25 -17.74 4.67 -13.99
C TYR A 25 -16.43 3.92 -14.29
N ILE A 26 -16.10 3.86 -15.56
CA ILE A 26 -14.80 3.44 -16.06
C ILE A 26 -14.13 4.59 -16.80
N ILE A 27 -12.81 4.61 -16.76
CA ILE A 27 -12.00 5.50 -17.60
C ILE A 27 -11.69 4.78 -18.89
N ARG A 28 -12.07 5.37 -20.01
CA ARG A 28 -11.73 4.89 -21.34
C ARG A 28 -10.68 5.80 -21.94
N VAL A 29 -9.55 5.22 -22.32
CA VAL A 29 -8.45 5.89 -23.01
C VAL A 29 -8.39 5.33 -24.43
N GLU A 30 -8.56 6.19 -25.40
CA GLU A 30 -8.51 5.86 -26.83
C GLU A 30 -7.17 6.36 -27.39
N PHE A 31 -6.48 5.50 -28.14
CA PHE A 31 -5.18 5.80 -28.72
C PHE A 31 -5.30 5.96 -30.25
N PHE A 32 -4.47 6.83 -30.78
CA PHE A 32 -4.20 6.90 -32.21
C PHE A 32 -2.69 6.69 -32.43
N GLY A 33 -2.31 5.48 -32.80
CA GLY A 33 -0.91 5.05 -32.78
C GLY A 33 -0.37 5.06 -31.35
N ASP A 34 0.71 5.80 -31.10
CA ASP A 34 1.36 5.92 -29.80
C ASP A 34 0.88 7.14 -28.97
N GLU A 35 -0.10 7.89 -29.47
CA GLU A 35 -0.63 9.08 -28.80
C GLU A 35 -2.01 8.83 -28.22
N ILE A 36 -2.33 9.48 -27.10
CA ILE A 36 -3.67 9.48 -26.52
C ILE A 36 -4.52 10.46 -27.34
N ASP A 37 -5.55 9.93 -28.00
CA ASP A 37 -6.53 10.72 -28.75
C ASP A 37 -7.61 11.29 -27.83
N ARG A 38 -8.12 10.46 -26.89
CA ARG A 38 -9.19 10.86 -26.00
C ARG A 38 -9.17 10.10 -24.68
N ILE A 39 -9.49 10.81 -23.60
CA ILE A 39 -9.79 10.23 -22.30
C ILE A 39 -11.25 10.56 -21.97
N SER A 40 -12.03 9.56 -21.58
CA SER A 40 -13.45 9.75 -21.26
C SER A 40 -13.87 8.94 -20.04
N GLU A 41 -14.84 9.49 -19.30
CA GLU A 41 -15.59 8.79 -18.26
C GLU A 41 -16.83 8.16 -18.88
N VAL A 42 -17.02 6.86 -18.67
CA VAL A 42 -18.04 6.06 -19.34
C VAL A 42 -18.79 5.21 -18.32
N ASP A 43 -20.09 5.10 -18.47
CA ASP A 43 -20.90 4.16 -17.71
C ASP A 43 -20.55 2.71 -18.09
N PRO A 44 -20.19 1.84 -17.15
CA PRO A 44 -19.74 0.49 -17.45
C PRO A 44 -20.82 -0.44 -18.00
N LEU A 45 -22.10 -0.14 -17.74
CA LEU A 45 -23.25 -0.97 -18.14
C LEU A 45 -23.80 -0.54 -19.49
N THR A 46 -24.00 0.77 -19.66
CA THR A 46 -24.66 1.32 -20.86
C THR A 46 -23.67 1.74 -21.93
N GLY A 47 -22.40 1.96 -21.57
CA GLY A 47 -21.37 2.50 -22.46
C GLY A 47 -21.54 3.99 -22.77
N VAL A 48 -22.49 4.68 -22.10
CA VAL A 48 -22.73 6.12 -22.30
C VAL A 48 -21.55 6.91 -21.74
N MET A 49 -21.03 7.83 -22.54
CA MET A 49 -19.99 8.76 -22.13
C MET A 49 -20.58 9.87 -21.27
N HIS A 50 -20.05 10.02 -20.06
CA HIS A 50 -20.46 11.06 -19.11
C HIS A 50 -19.69 12.35 -19.33
N ALA A 51 -18.38 12.25 -19.54
CA ALA A 51 -17.50 13.40 -19.72
C ALA A 51 -16.27 13.02 -20.56
N THR A 52 -15.69 14.03 -21.23
CA THR A 52 -14.35 13.99 -21.80
C THR A 52 -13.39 14.66 -20.82
N LEU A 53 -12.25 14.05 -20.56
CA LEU A 53 -11.25 14.52 -19.60
C LEU A 53 -9.97 14.92 -20.33
N GLU A 54 -9.33 16.01 -19.90
CA GLU A 54 -8.01 16.37 -20.38
C GLU A 54 -6.91 15.63 -19.61
N HIS A 55 -7.21 15.25 -18.36
CA HIS A 55 -6.29 14.56 -17.47
C HIS A 55 -7.06 13.67 -16.51
N VAL A 56 -6.48 12.51 -16.16
CA VAL A 56 -7.00 11.62 -15.12
C VAL A 56 -5.87 11.02 -14.30
N ALA A 57 -6.05 10.97 -12.98
CA ALA A 57 -5.14 10.29 -12.08
C ALA A 57 -5.69 8.90 -11.73
N ILE A 58 -4.92 7.86 -12.03
CA ILE A 58 -5.24 6.48 -11.67
C ILE A 58 -4.38 6.09 -10.47
N PHE A 59 -5.04 5.86 -9.35
CA PHE A 59 -4.36 5.46 -8.11
C PHE A 59 -4.34 3.94 -7.96
N PRO A 60 -3.32 3.39 -7.28
CA PRO A 60 -3.26 1.97 -6.97
C PRO A 60 -4.48 1.49 -6.17
N ALA A 61 -4.88 0.23 -6.39
CA ALA A 61 -5.97 -0.43 -5.67
C ALA A 61 -5.55 -0.96 -4.29
N SER A 62 -4.27 -0.97 -3.99
CA SER A 62 -3.70 -1.49 -2.74
C SER A 62 -2.69 -0.52 -2.12
N HIS A 63 -2.43 -0.70 -0.82
CA HIS A 63 -1.45 0.09 -0.08
C HIS A 63 -0.01 -0.35 -0.40
N TYR A 64 0.93 0.59 -0.21
CA TYR A 64 2.38 0.36 -0.37
C TYR A 64 2.83 -0.08 -1.76
N VAL A 65 2.08 0.28 -2.80
CA VAL A 65 2.54 0.10 -4.18
C VAL A 65 3.62 1.13 -4.47
N VAL A 66 4.81 0.66 -4.75
CA VAL A 66 5.99 1.49 -5.06
C VAL A 66 6.61 1.08 -6.39
N ALA A 67 7.36 1.98 -7.01
CA ALA A 67 8.07 1.67 -8.25
C ALA A 67 9.08 0.52 -8.04
N PRO A 68 9.29 -0.35 -9.03
CA PRO A 68 10.17 -1.53 -8.91
C PRO A 68 11.57 -1.21 -8.39
N GLU A 69 12.18 -0.10 -8.82
CA GLU A 69 13.51 0.30 -8.38
C GLU A 69 13.53 0.67 -6.88
N LYS A 70 12.48 1.33 -6.40
CA LYS A 70 12.33 1.67 -4.97
C LYS A 70 12.08 0.41 -4.13
N LEU A 71 11.33 -0.55 -4.68
CA LEU A 71 11.06 -1.82 -4.02
C LEU A 71 12.33 -2.62 -3.83
N LEU A 72 13.18 -2.74 -4.84
CA LEU A 72 14.48 -3.43 -4.75
C LEU A 72 15.36 -2.81 -3.67
N GLY A 73 15.50 -1.49 -3.66
CA GLY A 73 16.26 -0.79 -2.62
C GLY A 73 15.64 -0.93 -1.21
N ALA A 74 14.32 -1.09 -1.09
CA ALA A 74 13.68 -1.40 0.18
C ALA A 74 14.02 -2.82 0.64
N CYS A 75 14.00 -3.80 -0.26
CA CYS A 75 14.37 -5.19 0.04
C CYS A 75 15.81 -5.29 0.56
N GLU A 76 16.75 -4.56 -0.06
CA GLU A 76 18.15 -4.54 0.41
C GLU A 76 18.26 -3.99 1.84
N ARG A 77 17.57 -2.88 2.15
CA ARG A 77 17.57 -2.31 3.51
C ARG A 77 16.92 -3.24 4.54
N ILE A 78 15.86 -3.96 4.16
CA ILE A 78 15.21 -4.96 5.02
C ILE A 78 16.20 -6.10 5.34
N GLU A 79 16.94 -6.59 4.34
CA GLU A 79 17.93 -7.64 4.53
C GLU A 79 19.12 -7.20 5.41
N GLU A 80 19.54 -5.93 5.31
CA GLU A 80 20.58 -5.38 6.19
C GLU A 80 20.09 -5.31 7.64
N GLU A 81 18.91 -4.75 7.88
CA GLU A 81 18.32 -4.70 9.22
C GLU A 81 18.10 -6.11 9.79
N LEU A 82 17.69 -7.07 8.96
CA LEU A 82 17.55 -8.46 9.37
C LEU A 82 18.86 -9.04 9.91
N LYS A 83 19.99 -8.81 9.23
CA LYS A 83 21.33 -9.30 9.68
C LYS A 83 21.69 -8.74 11.05
N GLU A 84 21.47 -7.46 11.26
CA GLU A 84 21.70 -6.79 12.53
C GLU A 84 20.82 -7.39 13.63
N ARG A 85 19.52 -7.58 13.33
CA ARG A 85 18.56 -8.10 14.29
C ARG A 85 18.80 -9.56 14.66
N VAL A 86 19.13 -10.39 13.69
CA VAL A 86 19.52 -11.79 13.93
C VAL A 86 20.77 -11.87 14.81
N THR A 87 21.76 -11.02 14.56
CA THR A 87 22.97 -10.94 15.37
C THR A 87 22.67 -10.53 16.80
N TYR A 88 21.80 -9.54 16.98
CA TYR A 88 21.32 -9.12 18.30
C TYR A 88 20.65 -10.26 19.06
N PHE A 89 19.68 -10.96 18.46
CA PHE A 89 18.97 -12.06 19.13
C PHE A 89 19.90 -13.23 19.48
N LYS A 90 20.87 -13.54 18.62
CA LYS A 90 21.88 -14.56 18.92
C LYS A 90 22.76 -14.14 20.09
N GLY A 91 23.10 -12.85 20.20
CA GLY A 91 23.87 -12.31 21.33
C GLY A 91 23.12 -12.36 22.66
N GLU A 92 21.77 -12.29 22.61
CA GLU A 92 20.87 -12.40 23.75
C GLU A 92 20.47 -13.87 24.08
N ASP A 93 21.07 -14.85 23.41
CA ASP A 93 20.73 -16.29 23.52
C ASP A 93 19.27 -16.64 23.13
N LYS A 94 18.65 -15.78 22.30
CA LYS A 94 17.28 -15.93 21.77
C LYS A 94 17.29 -16.61 20.40
N LEU A 95 17.72 -17.86 20.35
CA LEU A 95 17.97 -18.56 19.09
C LEU A 95 16.69 -18.85 18.30
N ILE A 96 15.57 -19.09 18.97
CA ILE A 96 14.27 -19.35 18.33
C ILE A 96 13.75 -18.07 17.66
N GLU A 97 13.85 -16.94 18.35
CA GLU A 97 13.46 -15.64 17.81
C GLU A 97 14.34 -15.25 16.61
N ALA A 98 15.64 -15.50 16.70
CA ALA A 98 16.59 -15.28 15.61
C ALA A 98 16.23 -16.12 14.36
N GLN A 99 15.87 -17.38 14.54
CA GLN A 99 15.46 -18.26 13.46
C GLN A 99 14.13 -17.80 12.85
N ARG A 100 13.12 -17.54 13.67
CA ARG A 100 11.77 -17.15 13.20
C ARG A 100 11.79 -15.85 12.41
N ILE A 101 12.50 -14.83 12.90
CA ILE A 101 12.57 -13.56 12.17
C ILE A 101 13.32 -13.74 10.85
N ALA A 102 14.40 -14.53 10.83
CA ALA A 102 15.14 -14.81 9.61
C ALA A 102 14.28 -15.52 8.56
N GLU A 103 13.61 -16.61 8.94
CA GLU A 103 12.74 -17.37 8.03
C GLU A 103 11.60 -16.50 7.49
N ARG A 104 10.90 -15.78 8.37
CA ARG A 104 9.78 -14.93 7.98
C ARG A 104 10.20 -13.80 7.06
N THR A 105 11.22 -13.03 7.45
CA THR A 105 11.65 -11.87 6.68
C THR A 105 12.21 -12.27 5.31
N ASN A 106 12.98 -13.36 5.23
CA ASN A 106 13.47 -13.87 3.95
C ASN A 106 12.33 -14.27 3.02
N PHE A 107 11.33 -14.96 3.53
CA PHE A 107 10.12 -15.30 2.76
C PHE A 107 9.36 -14.05 2.30
N ASP A 108 9.16 -13.08 3.19
CA ASP A 108 8.46 -11.82 2.87
C ASP A 108 9.22 -11.02 1.79
N VAL A 109 10.57 -10.97 1.87
CA VAL A 109 11.43 -10.30 0.87
C VAL A 109 11.38 -11.02 -0.48
N GLU A 110 11.35 -12.35 -0.50
CA GLU A 110 11.17 -13.13 -1.73
C GLU A 110 9.83 -12.80 -2.38
N MET A 111 8.74 -12.79 -1.60
CA MET A 111 7.41 -12.41 -2.08
C MET A 111 7.36 -10.97 -2.61
N LEU A 112 8.02 -10.03 -1.94
CA LEU A 112 8.11 -8.65 -2.40
C LEU A 112 8.83 -8.54 -3.75
N ARG A 113 9.92 -9.29 -3.95
CA ARG A 113 10.68 -9.31 -5.22
C ARG A 113 9.89 -9.93 -6.37
N GLU A 114 9.16 -11.03 -6.10
CA GLU A 114 8.44 -11.78 -7.12
C GLU A 114 7.08 -11.16 -7.49
N THR A 115 6.34 -10.70 -6.48
CA THR A 115 4.95 -10.27 -6.67
C THR A 115 4.69 -8.79 -6.38
N GLY A 116 5.66 -8.09 -5.78
CA GLY A 116 5.48 -6.72 -5.28
C GLY A 116 4.68 -6.62 -3.99
N PHE A 117 4.32 -7.75 -3.36
CA PHE A 117 3.47 -7.80 -2.18
C PHE A 117 3.89 -8.93 -1.23
N CYS A 118 3.71 -8.72 0.08
CA CYS A 118 3.77 -9.78 1.09
C CYS A 118 2.68 -9.59 2.15
N SER A 119 2.36 -10.67 2.87
CA SER A 119 1.42 -10.58 3.99
C SER A 119 2.05 -9.82 5.16
N GLY A 120 1.37 -8.76 5.63
CA GLY A 120 1.92 -7.87 6.66
C GLY A 120 2.90 -6.85 6.13
N ILE A 121 2.75 -6.44 4.87
CA ILE A 121 3.58 -5.44 4.19
C ILE A 121 3.74 -4.14 5.00
N GLU A 122 2.75 -3.81 5.84
CA GLU A 122 2.79 -2.68 6.75
C GLU A 122 3.94 -2.74 7.76
N ASN A 123 4.47 -3.92 8.08
CA ASN A 123 5.64 -4.08 8.95
C ASN A 123 6.92 -3.53 8.29
N TYR A 124 6.94 -3.44 6.98
CA TYR A 124 8.05 -2.92 6.17
C TYR A 124 7.81 -1.48 5.67
N SER A 125 6.74 -0.81 6.15
CA SER A 125 6.33 0.53 5.70
C SER A 125 7.46 1.54 5.70
N ARG A 126 8.31 1.56 6.72
CA ARG A 126 9.47 2.43 6.84
C ARG A 126 10.43 2.30 5.65
N HIS A 127 10.73 1.07 5.25
CA HIS A 127 11.63 0.81 4.13
C HIS A 127 11.00 1.14 2.78
N LEU A 128 9.69 0.88 2.64
CA LEU A 128 8.94 1.13 1.41
C LEU A 128 8.70 2.63 1.17
N THR A 129 8.46 3.38 2.25
CA THR A 129 8.22 4.84 2.18
C THR A 129 9.49 5.68 2.29
N GLY A 130 10.61 5.10 2.71
CA GLY A 130 11.89 5.79 2.92
C GLY A 130 11.96 6.61 4.20
N MET A 131 11.11 6.32 5.19
CA MET A 131 11.09 6.97 6.50
C MET A 131 12.29 6.58 7.36
N GLN A 132 12.65 7.49 8.27
CA GLN A 132 13.72 7.24 9.23
C GLN A 132 13.24 6.36 10.39
N PRO A 133 14.16 5.67 11.09
CA PRO A 133 13.82 4.92 12.29
C PRO A 133 13.13 5.81 13.34
N GLY A 134 11.98 5.36 13.86
CA GLY A 134 11.20 6.08 14.85
C GLY A 134 10.16 7.05 14.28
N GLU A 135 10.16 7.30 12.98
CA GLU A 135 9.08 8.05 12.33
C GLU A 135 7.81 7.20 12.26
N PRO A 136 6.65 7.76 12.66
CA PRO A 136 5.37 7.04 12.56
C PRO A 136 4.97 6.89 11.08
N PRO A 137 4.36 5.77 10.69
CA PRO A 137 3.79 5.63 9.35
C PRO A 137 2.66 6.63 9.14
N HIS A 138 2.47 7.06 7.90
CA HIS A 138 1.34 7.92 7.53
C HIS A 138 0.02 7.25 7.87
N CYS A 139 -0.86 8.01 8.50
CA CYS A 139 -2.20 7.60 8.82
C CYS A 139 -3.24 8.45 8.07
N LEU A 140 -4.51 8.10 8.19
CA LEU A 140 -5.59 8.81 7.49
C LEU A 140 -5.61 10.32 7.81
N LEU A 141 -5.20 10.70 9.03
CA LEU A 141 -5.20 12.10 9.46
C LEU A 141 -4.14 12.94 8.74
N ASP A 142 -3.07 12.33 8.25
CA ASP A 142 -1.99 13.02 7.53
C ASP A 142 -2.41 13.48 6.12
N TYR A 143 -3.55 12.98 5.61
CA TYR A 143 -4.10 13.40 4.33
C TYR A 143 -4.95 14.68 4.40
N PHE A 144 -5.24 15.17 5.61
CA PHE A 144 -5.89 16.46 5.77
C PHE A 144 -4.85 17.58 5.73
N ASN A 145 -4.92 18.42 4.70
CA ASN A 145 -4.00 19.54 4.54
C ASN A 145 -4.43 20.71 5.46
N GLY A 146 -3.51 21.17 6.32
CA GLY A 146 -3.69 22.32 7.20
C GLY A 146 -4.45 22.01 8.47
N GLU A 147 -5.03 23.05 9.08
CA GLU A 147 -5.82 22.93 10.30
C GLU A 147 -7.20 22.36 10.00
N PHE A 148 -7.63 21.37 10.77
CA PHE A 148 -8.96 20.77 10.65
C PHE A 148 -9.60 20.55 12.02
N LEU A 149 -10.93 20.57 12.07
CA LEU A 149 -11.70 20.24 13.27
C LEU A 149 -12.01 18.75 13.27
N MET A 150 -11.53 18.05 14.29
CA MET A 150 -11.88 16.64 14.50
C MET A 150 -13.00 16.52 15.51
N ILE A 151 -14.08 15.88 15.11
CA ILE A 151 -15.21 15.54 15.99
C ILE A 151 -15.21 14.03 16.18
N ILE A 152 -15.06 13.59 17.45
CA ILE A 152 -15.04 12.17 17.79
C ILE A 152 -16.35 11.84 18.49
N ASP A 153 -17.19 11.05 17.82
CA ASP A 153 -18.42 10.54 18.43
C ASP A 153 -18.09 9.50 19.50
N GLU A 154 -18.88 9.47 20.57
CA GLU A 154 -18.67 8.59 21.73
C GLU A 154 -17.22 8.60 22.25
N SER A 155 -16.61 9.80 22.31
CA SER A 155 -15.18 9.96 22.65
C SER A 155 -14.79 9.35 23.98
N HIS A 156 -15.73 9.27 24.93
CA HIS A 156 -15.54 8.65 26.25
C HIS A 156 -15.29 7.13 26.15
N ILE A 157 -15.72 6.47 25.07
CA ILE A 157 -15.46 5.06 24.76
C ILE A 157 -14.29 4.94 23.78
N THR A 158 -14.33 5.72 22.72
CA THR A 158 -13.37 5.62 21.59
C THR A 158 -11.93 5.90 22.05
N ILE A 159 -11.69 6.94 22.83
CA ILE A 159 -10.33 7.32 23.24
C ILE A 159 -9.69 6.28 24.16
N PRO A 160 -10.34 5.78 25.23
CA PRO A 160 -9.79 4.67 26.00
C PRO A 160 -9.55 3.39 25.19
N GLN A 161 -10.42 3.08 24.22
CA GLN A 161 -10.27 1.92 23.34
C GLN A 161 -9.03 2.03 22.46
N ILE A 162 -8.78 3.20 21.83
CA ILE A 162 -7.56 3.47 21.06
C ILE A 162 -6.32 3.32 21.95
N GLY A 163 -6.36 3.85 23.18
CA GLY A 163 -5.27 3.69 24.13
C GLY A 163 -4.97 2.21 24.46
N GLY A 164 -6.01 1.39 24.63
CA GLY A 164 -5.87 -0.05 24.83
C GLY A 164 -5.30 -0.78 23.60
N MET A 165 -5.73 -0.40 22.41
CA MET A 165 -5.19 -0.94 21.14
C MET A 165 -3.71 -0.62 20.97
N TYR A 166 -3.29 0.60 21.29
CA TYR A 166 -1.88 1.00 21.25
C TYR A 166 -1.00 0.13 22.14
N ALA A 167 -1.41 -0.09 23.37
CA ALA A 167 -0.65 -0.91 24.34
C ALA A 167 -0.53 -2.38 23.85
N GLY A 168 -1.61 -2.94 23.31
CA GLY A 168 -1.64 -4.28 22.75
C GLY A 168 -0.76 -4.43 21.52
N ASP A 169 -0.84 -3.50 20.58
CA ASP A 169 -0.02 -3.50 19.36
C ASP A 169 1.47 -3.33 19.68
N ARG A 170 1.81 -2.43 20.57
CA ARG A 170 3.18 -2.24 21.04
C ARG A 170 3.74 -3.49 21.70
N SER A 171 2.96 -4.15 22.57
CA SER A 171 3.37 -5.41 23.20
C SER A 171 3.60 -6.50 22.17
N ARG A 172 2.69 -6.64 21.19
CA ARG A 172 2.84 -7.61 20.08
C ARG A 172 4.09 -7.34 19.28
N LYS A 173 4.35 -6.11 18.87
CA LYS A 173 5.53 -5.73 18.09
C LYS A 173 6.83 -5.97 18.87
N ASN A 174 6.87 -5.61 20.14
CA ASN A 174 8.05 -5.88 20.99
C ASN A 174 8.33 -7.38 21.18
N THR A 175 7.34 -8.24 21.01
CA THR A 175 7.50 -9.71 21.10
C THR A 175 7.95 -10.32 19.78
N LEU A 176 7.59 -9.68 18.66
CA LEU A 176 7.86 -10.19 17.30
C LEU A 176 9.18 -9.68 16.72
N VAL A 177 9.76 -8.62 17.32
CA VAL A 177 10.97 -7.93 16.80
C VAL A 177 12.15 -8.16 17.71
#